data_0b5468eda6096713b23b46cd0718a3e6
#
_entry.id   0b5468eda6096713b23b46cd0718a3e6
#
_cell.length_a   1.000
_cell.length_b   1.000
_cell.length_c   1.000
_cell.angle_alpha   90.00
_cell.angle_beta   90.00
_cell.angle_gamma   90.00
#
_symmetry.space_group_name_H-M   'P 1'
#
loop_
_entity.id
_entity.type
_entity.pdbx_description
1 polymer ?
#
loop_
_entity_poly.entity_id
_entity_poly.type
_entity_poly.pdbx_seq_one_letter_code
_entity_poly.pdbx_strand_id
1 'polypeptide(L)'
;ELSTDAQTLGKLFRNKGYYTGYKGKWHLAPDAFPDMDAYGFSDWEGNDKAFWGQAGSGVEFDEPIARSAADWIRDRNGESTPWFLSVGLVNPHDVMWFPMDQPWYQQENATQVQALKDRYATYDWGREDPLPAFNLPYEEWFTELPMNFHDDLHTKPDVHRRFMREMSRSNGYLDPNDHAKWIRLLDYYLKLHQMSDESLSLILSALDDTKAWDNTIVIFTADHGDQCGSHGLRSKGPWNYEETMRIPLYVVAPGITKPGTVTDAMMSPVDLAATICELGGISNEEAN
;
A
#
# COMPACT_ATOMS: atom_id res chain seq x y z
N GLU A 1 -10.13 -9.04 11.00
CA GLU A 1 -11.12 -9.11 9.91
C GLU A 1 -12.23 -8.11 10.20
N LEU A 2 -12.63 -7.34 9.20
CA LEU A 2 -13.67 -6.33 9.33
C LEU A 2 -15.05 -7.00 9.23
N SER A 3 -15.93 -6.74 10.22
CA SER A 3 -17.32 -7.21 10.13
C SER A 3 -18.07 -6.47 9.02
N THR A 4 -18.96 -7.19 8.32
CA THR A 4 -19.90 -6.57 7.37
C THR A 4 -20.90 -5.62 8.04
N ASP A 5 -21.05 -5.68 9.37
CA ASP A 5 -21.87 -4.73 10.12
C ASP A 5 -21.13 -3.42 10.43
N ALA A 6 -19.80 -3.36 10.19
CA ALA A 6 -19.03 -2.16 10.45
C ALA A 6 -19.51 -0.98 9.59
N GLN A 7 -19.52 0.21 10.18
CA GLN A 7 -19.73 1.47 9.47
C GLN A 7 -18.47 1.81 8.68
N THR A 8 -18.52 1.56 7.38
CA THR A 8 -17.44 1.91 6.45
C THR A 8 -17.70 3.26 5.79
N LEU A 9 -16.66 3.89 5.26
CA LEU A 9 -16.83 5.08 4.41
C LEU A 9 -17.74 4.79 3.22
N GLY A 10 -17.62 3.60 2.61
CA GLY A 10 -18.50 3.20 1.51
C GLY A 10 -19.99 3.26 1.88
N LYS A 11 -20.37 2.69 3.04
CA LYS A 11 -21.76 2.75 3.53
C LYS A 11 -22.21 4.17 3.85
N LEU A 12 -21.38 4.94 4.53
CA LEU A 12 -21.70 6.32 4.92
C LEU A 12 -21.95 7.19 3.69
N PHE A 13 -21.05 7.14 2.70
CA PHE A 13 -21.20 7.89 1.46
C PHE A 13 -22.39 7.41 0.61
N ARG A 14 -22.60 6.09 0.54
CA ARG A 14 -23.76 5.51 -0.17
C ARG A 14 -25.09 5.97 0.45
N ASN A 15 -25.17 5.99 1.77
CA ASN A 15 -26.36 6.51 2.50
C ASN A 15 -26.58 8.00 2.26
N LYS A 16 -25.51 8.75 1.98
CA LYS A 16 -25.56 10.17 1.63
C LYS A 16 -25.93 10.42 0.16
N GLY A 17 -26.09 9.37 -0.63
CA GLY A 17 -26.48 9.43 -2.03
C GLY A 17 -25.32 9.47 -3.03
N TYR A 18 -24.11 9.16 -2.58
CA TYR A 18 -22.96 9.01 -3.47
C TYR A 18 -22.96 7.65 -4.15
N TYR A 19 -22.47 7.61 -5.38
CA TYR A 19 -22.04 6.35 -5.99
C TYR A 19 -20.64 6.00 -5.47
N THR A 20 -20.49 4.82 -4.87
CA THR A 20 -19.26 4.46 -4.15
C THR A 20 -18.53 3.35 -4.87
N GLY A 21 -17.28 3.59 -5.25
CA GLY A 21 -16.39 2.62 -5.90
C GLY A 21 -15.18 2.25 -5.05
N TYR A 22 -14.67 1.04 -5.30
CA TYR A 22 -13.39 0.58 -4.76
C TYR A 22 -12.56 -0.08 -5.85
N LYS A 23 -11.26 0.23 -5.91
CA LYS A 23 -10.31 -0.40 -6.83
C LYS A 23 -9.06 -0.83 -6.07
N GLY A 24 -8.56 -2.02 -6.37
CA GLY A 24 -7.32 -2.54 -5.82
C GLY A 24 -7.45 -3.34 -4.54
N LYS A 25 -6.38 -3.32 -3.73
CA LYS A 25 -6.22 -4.16 -2.54
C LYS A 25 -7.18 -3.78 -1.42
N TRP A 26 -7.92 -4.75 -0.91
CA TRP A 26 -8.80 -4.62 0.26
C TRP A 26 -8.16 -5.15 1.56
N HIS A 27 -7.86 -6.43 1.63
CA HIS A 27 -7.18 -7.14 2.71
C HIS A 27 -7.82 -7.00 4.11
N LEU A 28 -9.11 -6.74 4.18
CA LEU A 28 -9.85 -6.61 5.44
C LEU A 28 -10.89 -7.70 5.67
N ALA A 29 -11.20 -8.50 4.64
CA ALA A 29 -12.15 -9.59 4.72
C ALA A 29 -11.45 -10.96 4.87
N PRO A 30 -12.14 -11.98 5.45
CA PRO A 30 -11.61 -13.34 5.54
C PRO A 30 -11.54 -14.03 4.17
N ASP A 31 -12.43 -13.64 3.26
CA ASP A 31 -12.54 -14.21 1.93
C ASP A 31 -11.70 -13.45 0.91
N ALA A 32 -11.18 -14.19 -0.05
CA ALA A 32 -10.42 -13.62 -1.15
C ALA A 32 -11.28 -12.86 -2.16
N PHE A 33 -12.57 -13.10 -2.15
CA PHE A 33 -13.58 -12.46 -2.99
C PHE A 33 -14.72 -11.96 -2.12
N PRO A 34 -14.48 -10.93 -1.28
CA PRO A 34 -15.52 -10.39 -0.42
C PRO A 34 -16.63 -9.77 -1.28
N ASP A 35 -17.86 -9.87 -0.78
CA ASP A 35 -18.95 -9.07 -1.30
C ASP A 35 -18.73 -7.61 -0.87
N MET A 36 -18.13 -6.82 -1.75
CA MET A 36 -17.81 -5.42 -1.47
C MET A 36 -19.06 -4.55 -1.31
N ASP A 37 -20.20 -5.00 -1.81
CA ASP A 37 -21.49 -4.35 -1.59
C ASP A 37 -21.90 -4.37 -0.12
N ALA A 38 -21.57 -5.43 0.60
CA ALA A 38 -21.74 -5.53 2.05
C ALA A 38 -20.92 -4.51 2.83
N TYR A 39 -19.81 -4.01 2.26
CA TYR A 39 -19.00 -2.92 2.82
C TYR A 39 -19.34 -1.55 2.24
N GLY A 40 -20.36 -1.48 1.38
CA GLY A 40 -20.84 -0.24 0.78
C GLY A 40 -20.04 0.23 -0.44
N PHE A 41 -19.32 -0.65 -1.12
CA PHE A 41 -18.57 -0.33 -2.33
C PHE A 41 -19.04 -1.15 -3.53
N SER A 42 -19.07 -0.51 -4.69
CA SER A 42 -19.37 -1.13 -5.98
C SER A 42 -18.12 -1.21 -6.85
N ASP A 43 -18.25 -1.91 -8.00
CA ASP A 43 -17.24 -1.95 -9.06
C ASP A 43 -15.85 -2.43 -8.65
N TRP A 44 -15.76 -3.25 -7.62
CA TRP A 44 -14.52 -3.93 -7.27
C TRP A 44 -14.30 -5.13 -8.19
N GLU A 45 -13.22 -5.11 -8.92
CA GLU A 45 -12.86 -6.15 -9.88
C GLU A 45 -11.76 -7.07 -9.34
N GLY A 46 -11.28 -6.76 -8.13
CA GLY A 46 -10.13 -7.42 -7.56
C GLY A 46 -10.42 -8.81 -7.06
N ASN A 47 -9.37 -9.60 -7.07
CA ASN A 47 -9.23 -10.82 -6.30
C ASN A 47 -8.33 -10.50 -5.13
N ASP A 48 -8.87 -10.45 -3.92
CA ASP A 48 -8.10 -10.03 -2.75
C ASP A 48 -6.95 -11.00 -2.43
N LYS A 49 -7.04 -12.27 -2.81
CA LYS A 49 -5.91 -13.21 -2.72
C LYS A 49 -4.73 -12.75 -3.58
N ALA A 50 -4.97 -12.31 -4.79
CA ALA A 50 -3.94 -11.75 -5.65
C ALA A 50 -3.34 -10.46 -5.05
N PHE A 51 -4.10 -9.75 -4.22
CA PHE A 51 -3.73 -8.46 -3.63
C PHE A 51 -3.37 -8.51 -2.15
N TRP A 52 -3.31 -9.68 -1.51
CA TRP A 52 -2.90 -9.81 -0.10
C TRP A 52 -1.42 -9.50 0.18
N GLY A 53 -0.73 -8.93 -0.81
CA GLY A 53 0.67 -8.60 -0.68
C GLY A 53 1.57 -9.80 -0.91
N GLN A 54 1.22 -10.66 -1.84
CA GLN A 54 2.12 -11.68 -2.39
C GLN A 54 3.32 -11.03 -3.07
N ALA A 55 4.41 -11.79 -3.20
CA ALA A 55 5.59 -11.31 -3.90
C ALA A 55 5.23 -10.78 -5.30
N GLY A 56 5.56 -9.52 -5.57
CA GLY A 56 5.33 -8.86 -6.84
C GLY A 56 3.89 -8.44 -7.13
N SER A 57 3.00 -8.47 -6.15
CA SER A 57 1.61 -8.05 -6.37
C SER A 57 1.51 -6.60 -6.84
N GLY A 58 2.31 -5.69 -6.30
CA GLY A 58 2.33 -4.31 -6.76
C GLY A 58 2.96 -4.16 -8.15
N VAL A 59 4.01 -4.94 -8.43
CA VAL A 59 4.63 -4.96 -9.76
C VAL A 59 3.66 -5.40 -10.85
N GLU A 60 2.80 -6.38 -10.56
CA GLU A 60 1.86 -6.94 -11.54
C GLU A 60 0.54 -6.19 -11.63
N PHE A 61 0.05 -5.64 -10.51
CA PHE A 61 -1.35 -5.20 -10.43
C PHE A 61 -1.54 -3.69 -10.25
N ASP A 62 -0.55 -2.91 -9.82
CA ASP A 62 -0.75 -1.47 -9.58
C ASP A 62 -1.14 -0.69 -10.84
N GLU A 63 -0.49 -0.98 -11.97
CA GLU A 63 -0.87 -0.35 -13.24
C GLU A 63 -2.29 -0.75 -13.71
N PRO A 64 -2.69 -2.02 -13.74
CA PRO A 64 -4.08 -2.42 -13.99
C PRO A 64 -5.10 -1.79 -13.05
N ILE A 65 -4.81 -1.73 -11.75
CA ILE A 65 -5.67 -1.05 -10.76
C ILE A 65 -5.83 0.42 -11.11
N ALA A 66 -4.72 1.11 -11.39
CA ALA A 66 -4.74 2.53 -11.73
C ALA A 66 -5.50 2.81 -13.02
N ARG A 67 -5.36 1.98 -14.06
CA ARG A 67 -6.14 2.08 -15.30
C ARG A 67 -7.63 1.88 -15.04
N SER A 68 -8.00 0.85 -14.30
CA SER A 68 -9.41 0.61 -13.94
C SER A 68 -10.00 1.78 -13.14
N ALA A 69 -9.24 2.37 -12.21
CA ALA A 69 -9.65 3.56 -11.47
C ALA A 69 -9.81 4.78 -12.38
N ALA A 70 -8.87 5.01 -13.30
CA ALA A 70 -8.92 6.10 -14.26
C ALA A 70 -10.12 5.99 -15.21
N ASP A 71 -10.39 4.79 -15.72
CA ASP A 71 -11.53 4.55 -16.59
C ASP A 71 -12.86 4.72 -15.82
N TRP A 72 -12.89 4.26 -14.57
CA TRP A 72 -14.04 4.47 -13.68
C TRP A 72 -14.35 5.97 -13.48
N ILE A 73 -13.34 6.82 -13.34
CA ILE A 73 -13.50 8.29 -13.24
C ILE A 73 -14.03 8.86 -14.55
N ARG A 74 -13.48 8.43 -15.70
CA ARG A 74 -13.90 8.90 -17.03
C ARG A 74 -15.36 8.53 -17.34
N ASP A 75 -15.76 7.32 -16.98
CA ASP A 75 -17.13 6.83 -17.20
C ASP A 75 -18.20 7.64 -16.45
N ARG A 76 -17.79 8.31 -15.35
CA ARG A 76 -18.70 9.17 -14.55
C ARG A 76 -18.67 10.65 -14.93
N ASN A 77 -17.95 10.96 -16.00
CA ASN A 77 -17.90 12.33 -16.48
C ASN A 77 -19.27 12.79 -17.00
N GLY A 78 -19.80 13.86 -16.40
CA GLY A 78 -21.12 14.41 -16.74
C GLY A 78 -22.29 13.76 -16.00
N GLU A 79 -22.08 12.77 -15.14
CA GLU A 79 -23.13 12.25 -14.25
C GLU A 79 -23.47 13.30 -13.18
N SER A 80 -24.75 13.36 -12.80
CA SER A 80 -25.22 14.26 -11.75
C SER A 80 -25.05 13.68 -10.33
N THR A 81 -24.90 12.38 -10.22
CA THR A 81 -24.70 11.69 -8.94
C THR A 81 -23.26 11.93 -8.45
N PRO A 82 -23.05 12.45 -7.23
CA PRO A 82 -21.71 12.55 -6.68
C PRO A 82 -21.11 11.17 -6.46
N TRP A 83 -19.79 11.07 -6.50
CA TRP A 83 -19.11 9.80 -6.31
C TRP A 83 -18.01 9.85 -5.26
N PHE A 84 -17.74 8.70 -4.69
CA PHE A 84 -16.63 8.45 -3.78
C PHE A 84 -15.86 7.22 -4.29
N LEU A 85 -14.58 7.39 -4.57
CA LEU A 85 -13.70 6.31 -5.03
C LEU A 85 -12.56 6.12 -4.03
N SER A 86 -12.37 4.88 -3.58
CA SER A 86 -11.20 4.46 -2.85
C SER A 86 -10.30 3.62 -3.76
N VAL A 87 -9.00 3.92 -3.79
CA VAL A 87 -8.03 3.18 -4.58
C VAL A 87 -6.90 2.71 -3.68
N GLY A 88 -6.73 1.39 -3.59
CA GLY A 88 -5.67 0.74 -2.82
C GLY A 88 -4.60 0.18 -3.75
N LEU A 89 -3.54 0.95 -4.07
CA LEU A 89 -2.35 0.42 -4.72
C LEU A 89 -1.59 -0.48 -3.73
N VAL A 90 -0.82 -1.43 -4.25
CA VAL A 90 -0.08 -2.40 -3.42
C VAL A 90 1.29 -1.86 -3.06
N ASN A 91 2.06 -1.35 -4.03
CA ASN A 91 3.40 -0.86 -3.79
C ASN A 91 3.42 0.43 -2.95
N PRO A 92 4.49 0.58 -2.15
CA PRO A 92 5.77 -0.16 -2.13
C PRO A 92 5.79 -1.44 -1.28
N HIS A 93 4.65 -2.08 -1.00
CA HIS A 93 4.53 -3.29 -0.18
C HIS A 93 5.50 -4.42 -0.59
N ASP A 94 5.79 -4.57 -1.88
CA ASP A 94 6.63 -5.66 -2.40
C ASP A 94 8.05 -5.64 -1.83
N VAL A 95 8.51 -4.50 -1.27
CA VAL A 95 9.80 -4.41 -0.58
C VAL A 95 9.95 -5.44 0.55
N MET A 96 8.85 -5.86 1.19
CA MET A 96 8.92 -6.87 2.25
C MET A 96 9.44 -8.22 1.75
N TRP A 97 9.32 -8.52 0.46
CA TRP A 97 9.78 -9.77 -0.15
C TRP A 97 11.27 -9.75 -0.51
N PHE A 98 11.91 -8.57 -0.50
CA PHE A 98 13.35 -8.49 -0.69
C PHE A 98 14.09 -9.20 0.46
N PRO A 99 15.10 -10.06 0.18
CA PRO A 99 15.69 -10.37 -1.13
C PRO A 99 15.07 -11.58 -1.84
N MET A 100 14.01 -12.19 -1.30
CA MET A 100 13.43 -13.45 -1.79
C MET A 100 12.91 -13.34 -3.24
N ASP A 101 12.42 -12.15 -3.62
CA ASP A 101 11.91 -11.83 -4.95
C ASP A 101 13.01 -11.41 -5.96
N GLN A 102 14.29 -11.48 -5.54
CA GLN A 102 15.42 -11.09 -6.40
C GLN A 102 16.01 -12.30 -7.13
N PRO A 103 16.26 -12.22 -8.47
CA PRO A 103 16.83 -13.35 -9.23
C PRO A 103 18.14 -13.87 -8.68
N TRP A 104 19.05 -12.97 -8.28
CA TRP A 104 20.34 -13.34 -7.70
C TRP A 104 20.17 -14.14 -6.40
N TYR A 105 19.24 -13.74 -5.53
CA TYR A 105 19.00 -14.44 -4.27
C TYR A 105 18.41 -15.84 -4.51
N GLN A 106 17.45 -15.95 -5.42
CA GLN A 106 16.85 -17.23 -5.77
C GLN A 106 17.87 -18.21 -6.36
N GLN A 107 18.83 -17.70 -7.13
CA GLN A 107 19.92 -18.50 -7.67
C GLN A 107 20.89 -18.98 -6.58
N GLU A 108 21.30 -18.07 -5.67
CA GLU A 108 22.23 -18.39 -4.58
C GLU A 108 21.60 -19.31 -3.52
N ASN A 109 20.29 -19.24 -3.32
CA ASN A 109 19.55 -19.92 -2.25
C ASN A 109 18.47 -20.87 -2.78
N ALA A 110 18.68 -21.51 -3.93
CA ALA A 110 17.67 -22.29 -4.66
C ALA A 110 16.93 -23.32 -3.79
N THR A 111 17.64 -24.02 -2.91
CA THR A 111 17.04 -25.03 -2.01
C THR A 111 16.06 -24.39 -1.02
N GLN A 112 16.42 -23.28 -0.40
CA GLN A 112 15.54 -22.55 0.54
C GLN A 112 14.33 -21.98 -0.19
N VAL A 113 14.55 -21.37 -1.35
CA VAL A 113 13.50 -20.80 -2.19
C VAL A 113 12.50 -21.88 -2.61
N GLN A 114 12.99 -23.05 -3.06
CA GLN A 114 12.11 -24.16 -3.45
C GLN A 114 11.27 -24.64 -2.26
N ALA A 115 11.87 -24.81 -1.08
CA ALA A 115 11.13 -25.21 0.12
C ALA A 115 10.03 -24.20 0.51
N LEU A 116 10.26 -22.90 0.27
CA LEU A 116 9.24 -21.87 0.49
C LEU A 116 8.17 -21.90 -0.62
N LYS A 117 8.55 -22.07 -1.89
CA LYS A 117 7.60 -22.25 -2.98
C LYS A 117 6.67 -23.45 -2.71
N ASP A 118 7.23 -24.58 -2.31
CA ASP A 118 6.47 -25.79 -1.98
C ASP A 118 5.48 -25.53 -0.81
N ARG A 119 5.93 -24.80 0.21
CA ARG A 119 5.09 -24.39 1.33
C ARG A 119 3.96 -23.45 0.89
N TYR A 120 4.26 -22.45 0.08
CA TYR A 120 3.27 -21.48 -0.38
C TYR A 120 2.35 -22.04 -1.44
N ALA A 121 2.77 -23.03 -2.23
CA ALA A 121 1.91 -23.73 -3.19
C ALA A 121 0.73 -24.48 -2.52
N THR A 122 0.76 -24.66 -1.19
CA THR A 122 -0.41 -25.19 -0.45
C THR A 122 -1.58 -24.19 -0.35
N TYR A 123 -1.34 -22.93 -0.64
CA TYR A 123 -2.35 -21.88 -0.68
C TYR A 123 -2.74 -21.59 -2.14
N ASP A 124 -4.00 -21.33 -2.36
CA ASP A 124 -4.46 -20.87 -3.67
C ASP A 124 -4.16 -19.38 -3.84
N TRP A 125 -3.03 -19.07 -4.48
CA TRP A 125 -2.58 -17.71 -4.73
C TRP A 125 -3.09 -17.13 -6.05
N GLY A 126 -3.84 -17.89 -6.83
CA GLY A 126 -4.26 -17.49 -8.17
C GLY A 126 -3.10 -17.38 -9.18
N ARG A 127 -1.92 -17.94 -8.85
CA ARG A 127 -0.74 -17.97 -9.72
C ARG A 127 0.04 -19.28 -9.58
N GLU A 128 0.74 -19.66 -10.66
CA GLU A 128 1.50 -20.90 -10.74
C GLU A 128 2.79 -20.84 -9.90
N ASP A 129 3.52 -19.72 -9.94
CA ASP A 129 4.69 -19.47 -9.08
C ASP A 129 4.31 -18.58 -7.89
N PRO A 130 4.29 -19.11 -6.65
CA PRO A 130 3.94 -18.35 -5.48
C PRO A 130 5.02 -17.32 -5.05
N LEU A 131 6.25 -17.47 -5.52
CA LEU A 131 7.38 -16.58 -5.25
C LEU A 131 8.14 -16.25 -6.54
N PRO A 132 7.56 -15.49 -7.45
CA PRO A 132 8.25 -15.09 -8.68
C PRO A 132 9.44 -14.18 -8.36
N ALA A 133 10.47 -14.26 -9.19
CA ALA A 133 11.59 -13.34 -9.14
C ALA A 133 11.38 -12.22 -10.17
N PHE A 134 11.59 -10.98 -9.73
CA PHE A 134 11.45 -9.81 -10.57
C PHE A 134 12.82 -9.19 -10.86
N ASN A 135 13.17 -9.15 -12.14
CA ASN A 135 14.38 -8.45 -12.60
C ASN A 135 14.00 -7.02 -12.99
N LEU A 136 13.61 -6.22 -11.98
CA LEU A 136 13.31 -4.80 -12.21
C LEU A 136 14.61 -4.04 -12.45
N PRO A 137 14.71 -3.27 -13.54
CA PRO A 137 15.81 -2.35 -13.73
C PRO A 137 15.63 -1.19 -12.75
N TYR A 138 16.62 -0.94 -11.90
CA TYR A 138 16.67 0.22 -11.03
C TYR A 138 18.11 0.72 -10.88
N GLU A 139 18.23 2.01 -10.68
CA GLU A 139 19.53 2.70 -10.55
C GLU A 139 20.09 2.53 -9.13
N GLU A 140 21.34 2.84 -8.96
CA GLU A 140 22.02 2.91 -7.68
C GLU A 140 21.95 4.35 -7.16
N TRP A 141 20.90 4.66 -6.38
CA TRP A 141 20.71 6.01 -5.83
C TRP A 141 21.38 6.19 -4.46
N PHE A 142 21.43 5.13 -3.67
CA PHE A 142 21.96 5.17 -2.32
C PHE A 142 23.40 4.66 -2.28
N THR A 143 24.23 5.34 -1.51
CA THR A 143 25.64 4.96 -1.28
C THR A 143 25.92 4.66 0.19
N GLU A 144 24.97 4.99 1.08
CA GLU A 144 25.11 4.87 2.51
C GLU A 144 23.88 4.23 3.13
N LEU A 145 24.09 3.54 4.24
CA LEU A 145 23.02 3.00 5.07
C LEU A 145 22.35 4.11 5.89
N PRO A 146 21.11 3.90 6.38
CA PRO A 146 20.50 4.80 7.35
C PRO A 146 21.42 5.04 8.55
N MET A 147 21.48 6.27 9.05
CA MET A 147 22.38 6.65 10.17
C MET A 147 22.16 5.79 11.42
N ASN A 148 20.95 5.29 11.62
CA ASN A 148 20.56 4.43 12.74
C ASN A 148 20.62 2.93 12.43
N PHE A 149 21.22 2.52 11.29
CA PHE A 149 21.30 1.10 10.89
C PHE A 149 21.96 0.22 11.96
N HIS A 150 22.99 0.72 12.63
CA HIS A 150 23.74 0.00 13.66
C HIS A 150 23.17 0.16 15.08
N ASP A 151 21.88 0.50 15.22
CA ASP A 151 21.26 0.60 16.55
C ASP A 151 21.34 -0.75 17.31
N ASP A 152 21.68 -0.67 18.60
CA ASP A 152 21.79 -1.84 19.45
C ASP A 152 20.41 -2.30 19.95
N LEU A 153 19.85 -3.28 19.28
CA LEU A 153 18.55 -3.87 19.65
C LEU A 153 18.59 -4.64 20.99
N HIS A 154 19.73 -4.77 21.65
CA HIS A 154 19.81 -5.38 22.99
C HIS A 154 19.12 -4.55 24.06
N THR A 155 19.00 -3.25 23.85
CA THR A 155 18.26 -2.34 24.76
C THR A 155 16.75 -2.30 24.47
N LYS A 156 16.30 -2.94 23.40
CA LYS A 156 14.91 -2.95 22.95
C LYS A 156 14.19 -4.25 23.38
N PRO A 157 12.85 -4.26 23.39
CA PRO A 157 12.08 -5.48 23.63
C PRO A 157 12.48 -6.62 22.66
N ASP A 158 12.46 -7.85 23.17
CA ASP A 158 12.92 -9.03 22.42
C ASP A 158 12.12 -9.29 21.13
N VAL A 159 10.93 -8.72 21.02
CA VAL A 159 10.07 -8.81 19.83
C VAL A 159 10.78 -8.34 18.55
N HIS A 160 11.66 -7.34 18.62
CA HIS A 160 12.44 -6.85 17.46
C HIS A 160 13.30 -7.96 16.85
N ARG A 161 14.12 -8.62 17.69
CA ARG A 161 15.00 -9.71 17.25
C ARG A 161 14.21 -10.95 16.80
N ARG A 162 13.08 -11.24 17.48
CA ARG A 162 12.23 -12.37 17.08
C ARG A 162 11.59 -12.11 15.73
N PHE A 163 11.06 -10.90 15.50
CA PHE A 163 10.48 -10.50 14.23
C PHE A 163 11.49 -10.63 13.08
N MET A 164 12.70 -10.10 13.23
CA MET A 164 13.75 -10.21 12.23
C MET A 164 14.12 -11.66 11.90
N ARG A 165 14.11 -12.56 12.90
CA ARG A 165 14.32 -14.00 12.63
C ARG A 165 13.20 -14.60 11.80
N GLU A 166 11.95 -14.26 12.08
CA GLU A 166 10.82 -14.75 11.30
C GLU A 166 10.82 -14.16 9.87
N MET A 167 11.09 -12.87 9.74
CA MET A 167 11.25 -12.23 8.42
C MET A 167 12.36 -12.89 7.60
N SER A 168 13.47 -13.23 8.22
CA SER A 168 14.57 -13.94 7.54
C SER A 168 14.19 -15.34 7.07
N ARG A 169 13.27 -16.01 7.76
CA ARG A 169 12.77 -17.34 7.38
C ARG A 169 11.76 -17.29 6.25
N SER A 170 10.91 -16.27 6.21
CA SER A 170 9.80 -16.16 5.25
C SER A 170 10.15 -15.34 4.01
N ASN A 171 10.96 -14.30 4.16
CA ASN A 171 11.24 -13.32 3.12
C ASN A 171 12.74 -13.23 2.73
N GLY A 172 13.54 -14.19 3.19
CA GLY A 172 14.97 -14.28 2.89
C GLY A 172 15.85 -13.56 3.91
N TYR A 173 17.06 -14.06 4.07
CA TYR A 173 18.07 -13.54 5.00
C TYR A 173 18.95 -12.48 4.32
N LEU A 174 19.15 -11.37 5.01
CA LEU A 174 20.16 -10.37 4.71
C LEU A 174 21.20 -10.38 5.84
N ASP A 175 22.46 -10.62 5.49
CA ASP A 175 23.55 -10.52 6.45
C ASP A 175 23.69 -9.05 6.91
N PRO A 176 23.62 -8.75 8.22
CA PRO A 176 23.82 -7.39 8.73
C PRO A 176 25.17 -6.76 8.36
N ASN A 177 26.16 -7.58 8.01
CA ASN A 177 27.49 -7.11 7.58
C ASN A 177 27.61 -6.91 6.07
N ASP A 178 26.67 -7.38 5.29
CA ASP A 178 26.63 -7.17 3.84
C ASP A 178 25.92 -5.85 3.49
N HIS A 179 26.60 -4.75 3.78
CA HIS A 179 26.07 -3.41 3.60
C HIS A 179 25.61 -3.13 2.16
N ALA A 180 26.29 -3.73 1.18
CA ALA A 180 25.89 -3.57 -0.23
C ALA A 180 24.46 -4.08 -0.50
N LYS A 181 24.09 -5.24 0.05
CA LYS A 181 22.74 -5.79 -0.10
C LYS A 181 21.68 -4.96 0.62
N TRP A 182 22.01 -4.34 1.75
CA TRP A 182 21.13 -3.42 2.44
C TRP A 182 20.93 -2.09 1.68
N ILE A 183 21.97 -1.59 1.03
CA ILE A 183 21.86 -0.44 0.13
C ILE A 183 20.98 -0.78 -1.08
N ARG A 184 21.13 -1.98 -1.65
CA ARG A 184 20.24 -2.45 -2.73
C ARG A 184 18.77 -2.56 -2.31
N LEU A 185 18.47 -2.87 -1.04
CA LEU A 185 17.11 -2.82 -0.50
C LEU A 185 16.53 -1.40 -0.58
N LEU A 186 17.33 -0.36 -0.27
CA LEU A 186 16.89 1.03 -0.38
C LEU A 186 16.62 1.44 -1.84
N ASP A 187 17.51 1.06 -2.76
CA ASP A 187 17.32 1.30 -4.19
C ASP A 187 16.05 0.63 -4.72
N TYR A 188 15.84 -0.62 -4.32
CA TYR A 188 14.64 -1.37 -4.68
C TYR A 188 13.36 -0.70 -4.13
N TYR A 189 13.38 -0.28 -2.86
CA TYR A 189 12.27 0.44 -2.25
C TYR A 189 11.93 1.73 -2.99
N LEU A 190 12.94 2.53 -3.37
CA LEU A 190 12.73 3.73 -4.17
C LEU A 190 12.15 3.41 -5.56
N LYS A 191 12.60 2.31 -6.20
CA LYS A 191 12.03 1.87 -7.48
C LYS A 191 10.54 1.54 -7.35
N LEU A 192 10.13 0.86 -6.29
CA LEU A 192 8.72 0.55 -6.05
C LEU A 192 7.88 1.81 -5.83
N HIS A 193 8.43 2.85 -5.17
CA HIS A 193 7.77 4.16 -5.07
C HIS A 193 7.61 4.83 -6.42
N GLN A 194 8.62 4.79 -7.30
CA GLN A 194 8.49 5.32 -8.65
C GLN A 194 7.37 4.64 -9.43
N MET A 195 7.24 3.31 -9.31
CA MET A 195 6.15 2.56 -9.97
C MET A 195 4.78 2.96 -9.43
N SER A 196 4.67 3.18 -8.10
CA SER A 196 3.43 3.70 -7.51
C SER A 196 3.11 5.12 -8.00
N ASP A 197 4.10 5.98 -8.14
CA ASP A 197 3.93 7.34 -8.65
C ASP A 197 3.48 7.34 -10.13
N GLU A 198 4.06 6.47 -10.96
CA GLU A 198 3.61 6.25 -12.34
C GLU A 198 2.15 5.79 -12.39
N SER A 199 1.75 4.86 -11.51
CA SER A 199 0.36 4.39 -11.39
C SER A 199 -0.57 5.50 -10.91
N LEU A 200 -0.17 6.27 -9.91
CA LEU A 200 -0.93 7.44 -9.44
C LEU A 200 -1.15 8.47 -10.55
N SER A 201 -0.14 8.71 -11.38
CA SER A 201 -0.22 9.63 -12.51
C SER A 201 -1.33 9.26 -13.51
N LEU A 202 -1.59 7.97 -13.72
CA LEU A 202 -2.71 7.51 -14.57
C LEU A 202 -4.07 7.91 -13.99
N ILE A 203 -4.22 7.79 -12.67
CA ILE A 203 -5.46 8.16 -11.97
C ILE A 203 -5.67 9.68 -12.04
N LEU A 204 -4.63 10.46 -11.75
CA LEU A 204 -4.70 11.92 -11.77
C LEU A 204 -4.98 12.46 -13.18
N SER A 205 -4.41 11.83 -14.22
CA SER A 205 -4.69 12.19 -15.62
C SER A 205 -6.17 12.05 -15.97
N ALA A 206 -6.92 11.14 -15.36
CA ALA A 206 -8.36 11.04 -15.60
C ALA A 206 -9.12 12.26 -15.05
N LEU A 207 -8.63 12.91 -13.99
CA LEU A 207 -9.20 14.16 -13.49
C LEU A 207 -8.92 15.33 -14.45
N ASP A 208 -7.74 15.34 -15.10
CA ASP A 208 -7.42 16.31 -16.15
C ASP A 208 -8.32 16.11 -17.37
N ASP A 209 -8.46 14.88 -17.87
CA ASP A 209 -9.28 14.53 -19.03
C ASP A 209 -10.76 14.91 -18.85
N THR A 210 -11.27 14.71 -17.65
CA THR A 210 -12.67 14.98 -17.28
C THR A 210 -12.91 16.41 -16.79
N LYS A 211 -11.84 17.20 -16.57
CA LYS A 211 -11.86 18.54 -15.96
C LYS A 211 -12.51 18.53 -14.56
N ALA A 212 -12.31 17.45 -13.83
CA ALA A 212 -12.96 17.23 -12.54
C ALA A 212 -12.23 17.88 -11.35
N TRP A 213 -11.05 18.45 -11.54
CA TRP A 213 -10.24 19.03 -10.45
C TRP A 213 -10.98 20.10 -9.62
N ASP A 214 -11.81 20.92 -10.25
CA ASP A 214 -12.54 21.99 -9.57
C ASP A 214 -13.67 21.47 -8.66
N ASN A 215 -14.04 20.18 -8.82
CA ASN A 215 -15.15 19.55 -8.10
C ASN A 215 -14.78 18.19 -7.48
N THR A 216 -13.49 17.91 -7.32
CA THR A 216 -13.02 16.64 -6.74
C THR A 216 -12.04 16.93 -5.61
N ILE A 217 -12.28 16.32 -4.46
CA ILE A 217 -11.33 16.29 -3.36
C ILE A 217 -10.44 15.06 -3.55
N VAL A 218 -9.14 15.26 -3.57
CA VAL A 218 -8.15 14.19 -3.68
C VAL A 218 -7.36 14.09 -2.37
N ILE A 219 -7.32 12.91 -1.80
CA ILE A 219 -6.53 12.61 -0.60
C ILE A 219 -5.59 11.46 -0.94
N PHE A 220 -4.29 11.69 -0.80
CA PHE A 220 -3.24 10.69 -0.97
C PHE A 220 -2.56 10.43 0.36
N THR A 221 -2.46 9.14 0.73
CA THR A 221 -1.81 8.72 1.98
C THR A 221 -1.33 7.26 1.85
N ALA A 222 -0.68 6.75 2.90
CA ALA A 222 -0.33 5.34 3.06
C ALA A 222 -0.88 4.81 4.40
N ASP A 223 -0.97 3.50 4.55
CA ASP A 223 -1.40 2.84 5.79
C ASP A 223 -0.27 2.83 6.85
N HIS A 224 0.98 2.64 6.43
CA HIS A 224 2.19 2.65 7.26
C HIS A 224 3.42 2.82 6.36
N GLY A 225 4.58 3.05 6.96
CA GLY A 225 5.88 3.03 6.30
C GLY A 225 6.59 1.68 6.39
N ASP A 226 7.90 1.66 6.12
CA ASP A 226 8.78 0.50 6.22
C ASP A 226 10.12 0.90 6.83
N GLN A 227 10.75 0.01 7.58
CA GLN A 227 12.04 0.28 8.24
C GLN A 227 13.20 0.41 7.26
N CYS A 228 13.19 -0.38 6.21
CA CYS A 228 14.20 -0.34 5.13
C CYS A 228 15.65 -0.13 5.61
N GLY A 229 16.08 -0.88 6.61
CA GLY A 229 17.42 -0.81 7.17
C GLY A 229 17.54 0.06 8.42
N SER A 230 16.62 0.96 8.70
CA SER A 230 16.63 1.72 9.96
C SER A 230 16.59 0.78 11.16
N HIS A 231 17.45 1.03 12.15
CA HIS A 231 17.67 0.15 13.31
C HIS A 231 18.11 -1.28 12.96
N GLY A 232 18.69 -1.51 11.77
CA GLY A 232 18.99 -2.83 11.24
C GLY A 232 17.74 -3.68 11.00
N LEU A 233 16.59 -3.06 10.90
CA LEU A 233 15.29 -3.69 10.71
C LEU A 233 14.80 -3.52 9.26
N ARG A 234 13.84 -4.33 8.88
CA ARG A 234 13.09 -4.22 7.62
C ARG A 234 11.63 -4.58 7.84
N SER A 235 10.78 -4.25 6.88
CA SER A 235 9.34 -4.36 7.01
C SER A 235 8.77 -3.45 8.11
N LYS A 236 7.47 -3.47 8.31
CA LYS A 236 6.75 -2.57 9.23
C LYS A 236 6.87 -2.93 10.71
N GLY A 237 6.92 -4.22 11.03
CA GLY A 237 7.02 -4.70 12.42
C GLY A 237 5.88 -4.24 13.35
N PRO A 238 5.87 -4.76 14.58
CA PRO A 238 4.89 -4.39 15.61
C PRO A 238 5.42 -3.28 16.55
N TRP A 239 5.97 -2.19 16.01
CA TRP A 239 6.60 -1.10 16.76
C TRP A 239 6.28 0.27 16.16
N ASN A 240 6.51 1.32 16.94
CA ASN A 240 6.15 2.70 16.60
C ASN A 240 7.40 3.55 16.33
N TYR A 241 8.27 3.11 15.43
CA TYR A 241 9.34 3.95 14.92
C TYR A 241 8.82 4.95 13.89
N GLU A 242 9.52 6.08 13.74
CA GLU A 242 9.18 7.12 12.76
C GLU A 242 9.02 6.56 11.36
N GLU A 243 9.91 5.65 10.96
CA GLU A 243 9.94 5.04 9.64
C GLU A 243 8.66 4.21 9.33
N THR A 244 8.00 3.71 10.37
CA THR A 244 6.73 3.00 10.22
C THR A 244 5.52 3.91 10.39
N MET A 245 5.60 4.89 11.30
CA MET A 245 4.45 5.70 11.71
C MET A 245 4.29 6.98 10.90
N ARG A 246 5.39 7.54 10.38
CA ARG A 246 5.37 8.78 9.62
C ARG A 246 5.05 8.50 8.15
N ILE A 247 3.80 8.69 7.80
CA ILE A 247 3.28 8.46 6.45
C ILE A 247 3.03 9.78 5.71
N PRO A 248 3.04 9.78 4.36
CA PRO A 248 2.67 10.94 3.58
C PRO A 248 1.17 11.26 3.73
N LEU A 249 0.84 12.54 3.68
CA LEU A 249 -0.53 13.00 3.52
C LEU A 249 -0.56 14.23 2.62
N TYR A 250 -1.26 14.12 1.51
CA TYR A 250 -1.53 15.24 0.61
C TYR A 250 -3.04 15.37 0.43
N VAL A 251 -3.53 16.60 0.56
CA VAL A 251 -4.95 16.91 0.41
C VAL A 251 -5.12 18.04 -0.60
N VAL A 252 -5.85 17.78 -1.66
CA VAL A 252 -6.32 18.79 -2.61
C VAL A 252 -7.84 18.88 -2.46
N ALA A 253 -8.31 20.00 -1.89
CA ALA A 253 -9.74 20.26 -1.68
C ALA A 253 -10.08 21.65 -2.23
N PRO A 254 -10.73 21.73 -3.41
CA PRO A 254 -11.06 23.00 -4.06
C PRO A 254 -11.83 23.95 -3.14
N GLY A 255 -11.37 25.20 -3.06
CA GLY A 255 -11.99 26.20 -2.18
C GLY A 255 -11.64 26.07 -0.68
N ILE A 256 -11.01 24.99 -0.26
CA ILE A 256 -10.63 24.69 1.14
C ILE A 256 -9.12 24.79 1.32
N THR A 257 -8.36 24.01 0.54
CA THR A 257 -6.88 24.02 0.62
C THR A 257 -6.28 25.05 -0.32
N LYS A 258 -5.08 25.55 0.05
CA LYS A 258 -4.28 26.42 -0.82
C LYS A 258 -3.07 25.67 -1.34
N PRO A 259 -2.75 25.72 -2.64
CA PRO A 259 -1.59 25.06 -3.19
C PRO A 259 -0.30 25.43 -2.45
N GLY A 260 0.58 24.45 -2.22
CA GLY A 260 1.87 24.65 -1.56
C GLY A 260 1.80 24.90 -0.04
N THR A 261 0.63 24.79 0.59
CA THR A 261 0.53 24.87 2.04
C THR A 261 1.15 23.63 2.67
N VAL A 262 2.04 23.84 3.65
CA VAL A 262 2.60 22.81 4.53
C VAL A 262 2.20 23.12 5.95
N THR A 263 1.87 22.10 6.74
CA THR A 263 1.47 22.25 8.14
C THR A 263 2.20 21.25 9.03
N ASP A 264 2.51 21.67 10.26
CA ASP A 264 3.08 20.80 11.31
C ASP A 264 1.98 20.25 12.24
N ALA A 265 0.71 20.38 11.87
CA ALA A 265 -0.40 19.85 12.66
C ALA A 265 -0.27 18.33 12.79
N MET A 266 -0.36 17.85 14.03
CA MET A 266 -0.37 16.41 14.30
C MET A 266 -1.65 15.80 13.75
N MET A 267 -1.50 14.74 12.98
CA MET A 267 -2.58 13.98 12.39
C MET A 267 -2.28 12.48 12.42
N SER A 268 -3.32 11.68 12.53
CA SER A 268 -3.21 10.23 12.45
C SER A 268 -4.26 9.65 11.48
N PRO A 269 -4.12 8.41 11.00
CA PRO A 269 -5.12 7.78 10.14
C PRO A 269 -6.54 7.74 10.75
N VAL A 270 -6.66 7.78 12.07
CA VAL A 270 -7.97 7.84 12.76
C VAL A 270 -8.71 9.14 12.44
N ASP A 271 -8.00 10.25 12.25
CA ASP A 271 -8.60 11.54 11.92
C ASP A 271 -9.11 11.59 10.48
N LEU A 272 -8.56 10.75 9.58
CA LEU A 272 -8.90 10.74 8.15
C LEU A 272 -10.37 10.39 7.93
N ALA A 273 -10.90 9.38 8.60
CA ALA A 273 -12.27 8.94 8.38
C ALA A 273 -13.27 10.06 8.70
N ALA A 274 -13.09 10.73 9.86
CA ALA A 274 -13.93 11.86 10.26
C ALA A 274 -13.78 13.05 9.29
N THR A 275 -12.54 13.36 8.87
CA THR A 275 -12.25 14.44 7.92
C THR A 275 -12.89 14.17 6.56
N ILE A 276 -12.80 12.95 6.04
CA ILE A 276 -13.41 12.55 4.77
C ILE A 276 -14.94 12.66 4.86
N CYS A 277 -15.55 12.23 5.97
CA CYS A 277 -16.99 12.38 6.20
C CYS A 277 -17.42 13.85 6.18
N GLU A 278 -16.72 14.71 6.92
CA GLU A 278 -17.01 16.15 6.99
C GLU A 278 -16.89 16.81 5.61
N LEU A 279 -15.80 16.52 4.88
CA LEU A 279 -15.59 17.02 3.52
C LEU A 279 -16.68 16.54 2.55
N GLY A 280 -17.19 15.32 2.74
CA GLY A 280 -18.30 14.75 1.97
C GLY A 280 -19.69 15.21 2.44
N GLY A 281 -19.78 16.12 3.42
CA GLY A 281 -21.04 16.65 3.94
C GLY A 281 -21.79 15.67 4.84
N ILE A 282 -21.11 14.69 5.42
CA ILE A 282 -21.65 13.73 6.40
C ILE A 282 -21.38 14.29 7.80
N SER A 283 -22.44 14.53 8.57
CA SER A 283 -22.31 15.02 9.93
C SER A 283 -21.83 13.94 10.92
N ASN A 284 -21.32 14.37 12.08
CA ASN A 284 -20.95 13.44 13.14
C ASN A 284 -22.12 12.60 13.66
N GLU A 285 -23.37 13.10 13.55
CA GLU A 285 -24.56 12.36 13.92
C GLU A 285 -24.89 11.25 12.92
N GLU A 286 -24.60 11.48 11.63
CA GLU A 286 -24.78 10.49 10.56
C GLU A 286 -23.65 9.45 10.55
N ALA A 287 -22.46 9.79 11.07
CA ALA A 287 -21.29 8.92 11.12
C ALA A 287 -21.26 7.98 12.35
N ASN A 288 -22.09 8.25 13.37
CA ASN A 288 -22.23 7.42 14.58
C ASN A 288 -23.50 6.57 14.52
#